data_43b1d16a1c8b8def94d7260f74a98b4a
#
_entry.id   43b1d16a1c8b8def94d7260f74a98b4a
#
_cell.length_a   1.000
_cell.length_b   1.000
_cell.length_c   1.000
_cell.angle_alpha   90.00
_cell.angle_beta   90.00
_cell.angle_gamma   90.00
#
_symmetry.space_group_name_H-M   'P 1'
#
loop_
_entity.id
_entity.type
_entity.pdbx_description
1 polymer ?
#
loop_
_entity_poly.entity_id
_entity_poly.type
_entity_poly.pdbx_seq_one_letter_code
_entity_poly.pdbx_strand_id
1 'polypeptide(L)'
;MSKHIAFIGVGNMGNPMAQQLVNAGKQVKVFDVSEQAIKIAKETGLNVVNSLHELLSNSSTVISMLPEGKHVQELYLGENGILTKISHDSLIIECSTIDIETSLKIGDHAKSLGIKMIDAPVTGGVMGARVGKLNFLVGGSQEAVKLATPLLEIMGQKILHAGEQGSGVGVKICNNMSLGISMIAASETLMLAKRLKMDLKKVHQIVKEASGNNWALTNYTPIPDLTDGVPSNNKYRPGFTAAMMKKDLKLAIDAATSVNANTPLGKAALKIFSDFCEEGDADTDYSGISLSLIHI
;
A
#
# COMPACT_ATOMS: atom_id res chain seq x y z
N MET A 1 31.53 7.47 11.00
CA MET A 1 30.28 8.13 10.58
C MET A 1 29.12 7.28 11.08
N SER A 2 28.05 7.87 11.61
CA SER A 2 26.88 7.12 12.07
C SER A 2 26.17 6.49 10.86
N LYS A 3 25.74 5.22 11.00
CA LYS A 3 24.94 4.54 9.98
C LYS A 3 23.58 5.24 9.85
N HIS A 4 23.04 5.33 8.63
CA HIS A 4 21.73 5.95 8.36
C HIS A 4 20.78 4.96 7.70
N ILE A 5 19.50 5.34 7.64
CA ILE A 5 18.45 4.64 6.92
C ILE A 5 18.39 5.21 5.51
N ALA A 6 18.52 4.35 4.50
CA ALA A 6 18.29 4.66 3.09
C ALA A 6 16.81 4.44 2.77
N PHE A 7 16.07 5.49 2.40
CA PHE A 7 14.66 5.38 2.04
C PHE A 7 14.48 5.69 0.55
N ILE A 8 13.89 4.75 -0.19
CA ILE A 8 13.73 4.81 -1.65
C ILE A 8 12.24 4.86 -2.00
N GLY A 9 11.86 5.87 -2.78
CA GLY A 9 10.48 6.12 -3.13
C GLY A 9 9.77 7.00 -2.09
N VAL A 10 9.79 8.33 -2.30
CA VAL A 10 9.19 9.33 -1.40
C VAL A 10 7.96 10.00 -2.02
N GLY A 11 7.16 9.20 -2.72
CA GLY A 11 5.84 9.60 -3.19
C GLY A 11 4.83 9.78 -2.06
N ASN A 12 3.53 9.69 -2.37
CA ASN A 12 2.42 9.96 -1.44
C ASN A 12 2.50 9.15 -0.13
N MET A 13 3.01 7.92 -0.18
CA MET A 13 3.16 7.05 0.99
C MET A 13 4.55 7.16 1.62
N GLY A 14 5.61 7.07 0.81
CA GLY A 14 6.97 7.03 1.33
C GLY A 14 7.43 8.31 2.00
N ASN A 15 7.00 9.48 1.51
CA ASN A 15 7.34 10.76 2.12
C ASN A 15 6.87 10.85 3.58
N PRO A 16 5.58 10.67 3.93
CA PRO A 16 5.15 10.70 5.32
C PRO A 16 5.74 9.56 6.15
N MET A 17 6.03 8.38 5.59
CA MET A 17 6.72 7.31 6.32
C MET A 17 8.15 7.73 6.69
N ALA A 18 8.91 8.31 5.76
CA ALA A 18 10.25 8.83 6.02
C ALA A 18 10.24 9.95 7.06
N GLN A 19 9.21 10.83 7.02
CA GLN A 19 9.01 11.88 8.03
C GLN A 19 8.84 11.33 9.44
N GLN A 20 8.08 10.24 9.63
CA GLN A 20 7.93 9.63 10.96
C GLN A 20 9.30 9.18 11.51
N LEU A 21 10.14 8.58 10.68
CA LEU A 21 11.49 8.17 11.09
C LEU A 21 12.35 9.38 11.48
N VAL A 22 12.32 10.47 10.70
CA VAL A 22 13.05 11.70 11.02
C VAL A 22 12.53 12.33 12.31
N ASN A 23 11.22 12.41 12.49
CA ASN A 23 10.58 12.95 13.70
C ASN A 23 10.94 12.14 14.97
N ALA A 24 11.20 10.85 14.81
CA ALA A 24 11.70 9.97 15.87
C ALA A 24 13.23 10.04 16.07
N GLY A 25 13.91 11.03 15.47
CA GLY A 25 15.34 11.25 15.63
C GLY A 25 16.24 10.31 14.83
N LYS A 26 15.70 9.56 13.84
CA LYS A 26 16.52 8.70 12.99
C LYS A 26 17.23 9.53 11.92
N GLN A 27 18.45 9.16 11.59
CA GLN A 27 19.16 9.71 10.43
C GLN A 27 18.64 9.01 9.17
N VAL A 28 17.92 9.73 8.33
CA VAL A 28 17.32 9.23 7.10
C VAL A 28 17.86 10.03 5.91
N LYS A 29 18.32 9.32 4.89
CA LYS A 29 18.54 9.88 3.56
C LYS A 29 17.51 9.30 2.62
N VAL A 30 17.03 10.11 1.68
CA VAL A 30 15.97 9.68 0.76
C VAL A 30 16.38 9.86 -0.70
N PHE A 31 15.83 8.99 -1.56
CA PHE A 31 16.04 9.05 -3.01
C PHE A 31 14.73 8.74 -3.73
N ASP A 32 14.48 9.46 -4.80
CA ASP A 32 13.39 9.21 -5.75
C ASP A 32 13.87 9.57 -7.17
N VAL A 33 13.18 9.06 -8.18
CA VAL A 33 13.41 9.42 -9.60
C VAL A 33 12.44 10.49 -10.08
N SER A 34 11.34 10.73 -9.37
CA SER A 34 10.33 11.74 -9.68
C SER A 34 10.75 13.10 -9.18
N GLU A 35 10.92 14.07 -10.09
CA GLU A 35 11.23 15.46 -9.74
C GLU A 35 10.19 16.07 -8.79
N GLN A 36 8.91 15.73 -8.98
CA GLN A 36 7.83 16.20 -8.10
C GLN A 36 7.96 15.61 -6.68
N ALA A 37 8.25 14.31 -6.57
CA ALA A 37 8.46 13.67 -5.26
C ALA A 37 9.70 14.25 -4.56
N ILE A 38 10.80 14.45 -5.28
CA ILE A 38 12.02 15.10 -4.81
C ILE A 38 11.74 16.51 -4.29
N LYS A 39 10.97 17.31 -5.04
CA LYS A 39 10.59 18.65 -4.63
C LYS A 39 9.82 18.64 -3.32
N ILE A 40 8.77 17.83 -3.23
CA ILE A 40 7.95 17.68 -2.01
C ILE A 40 8.81 17.19 -0.84
N ALA A 41 9.69 16.22 -1.06
CA ALA A 41 10.58 15.72 -0.02
C ALA A 41 11.50 16.80 0.55
N LYS A 42 12.06 17.68 -0.30
CA LYS A 42 12.86 18.83 0.12
C LYS A 42 12.03 19.86 0.90
N GLU A 43 10.81 20.17 0.41
CA GLU A 43 9.88 21.10 1.08
C GLU A 43 9.46 20.60 2.47
N THR A 44 9.36 19.29 2.65
CA THR A 44 9.06 18.65 3.94
C THR A 44 10.30 18.41 4.82
N GLY A 45 11.50 18.89 4.40
CA GLY A 45 12.72 18.86 5.21
C GLY A 45 13.45 17.50 5.21
N LEU A 46 13.13 16.59 4.29
CA LEU A 46 13.86 15.33 4.13
C LEU A 46 15.23 15.56 3.48
N ASN A 47 16.23 14.80 3.91
CA ASN A 47 17.59 14.83 3.35
C ASN A 47 17.64 14.04 2.03
N VAL A 48 17.38 14.73 0.92
CA VAL A 48 17.37 14.14 -0.44
C VAL A 48 18.78 14.07 -0.97
N VAL A 49 19.19 12.89 -1.44
CA VAL A 49 20.47 12.66 -2.12
C VAL A 49 20.28 12.52 -3.63
N ASN A 50 21.36 12.70 -4.39
CA ASN A 50 21.30 12.78 -5.85
C ASN A 50 21.58 11.43 -6.55
N SER A 51 22.00 10.40 -5.81
CA SER A 51 22.26 9.08 -6.40
C SER A 51 22.05 7.94 -5.40
N LEU A 52 21.75 6.76 -5.93
CA LEU A 52 21.68 5.53 -5.13
C LEU A 52 23.04 5.21 -4.48
N HIS A 53 24.17 5.52 -5.13
CA HIS A 53 25.49 5.33 -4.54
C HIS A 53 25.67 6.15 -3.27
N GLU A 54 25.31 7.42 -3.29
CA GLU A 54 25.37 8.31 -2.11
C GLU A 54 24.39 7.83 -1.02
N LEU A 55 23.19 7.39 -1.42
CA LEU A 55 22.17 6.88 -0.51
C LEU A 55 22.66 5.65 0.26
N LEU A 56 23.25 4.69 -0.46
CA LEU A 56 23.64 3.39 0.10
C LEU A 56 24.96 3.44 0.85
N SER A 57 25.80 4.44 0.58
CA SER A 57 27.07 4.62 1.27
C SER A 57 26.83 4.76 2.77
N ASN A 58 27.30 3.76 3.54
CA ASN A 58 27.17 3.73 5.01
C ASN A 58 25.72 3.58 5.54
N SER A 59 24.79 3.05 4.72
CA SER A 59 23.45 2.69 5.19
C SER A 59 23.45 1.37 5.96
N SER A 60 22.61 1.27 7.00
CA SER A 60 22.39 0.02 7.75
C SER A 60 21.06 -0.63 7.42
N THR A 61 20.13 0.14 6.89
CA THR A 61 18.80 -0.31 6.54
C THR A 61 18.37 0.36 5.24
N VAL A 62 17.77 -0.41 4.37
CA VAL A 62 17.16 0.07 3.13
C VAL A 62 15.66 -0.15 3.25
N ILE A 63 14.88 0.92 3.12
CA ILE A 63 13.41 0.88 3.07
C ILE A 63 12.99 1.32 1.67
N SER A 64 12.11 0.57 1.03
CA SER A 64 11.57 0.92 -0.28
C SER A 64 10.05 0.97 -0.28
N MET A 65 9.48 1.95 -1.00
CA MET A 65 8.04 2.15 -1.17
C MET A 65 7.77 2.63 -2.61
N LEU A 66 7.63 1.68 -3.53
CA LEU A 66 7.58 1.91 -4.97
C LEU A 66 6.20 1.54 -5.55
N PRO A 67 5.83 2.08 -6.73
CA PRO A 67 4.49 1.90 -7.29
C PRO A 67 4.17 0.48 -7.73
N GLU A 68 5.13 -0.25 -8.33
CA GLU A 68 4.88 -1.53 -9.00
C GLU A 68 6.04 -2.51 -8.86
N GLY A 69 5.77 -3.81 -9.01
CA GLY A 69 6.76 -4.88 -8.93
C GLY A 69 7.94 -4.71 -9.90
N LYS A 70 7.69 -4.23 -11.12
CA LYS A 70 8.77 -3.96 -12.10
C LYS A 70 9.81 -2.96 -11.58
N HIS A 71 9.37 -1.91 -10.85
CA HIS A 71 10.28 -0.92 -10.28
C HIS A 71 11.07 -1.51 -9.10
N VAL A 72 10.42 -2.35 -8.29
CA VAL A 72 11.08 -3.06 -7.19
C VAL A 72 12.09 -4.05 -7.75
N GLN A 73 11.73 -4.82 -8.78
CA GLN A 73 12.64 -5.76 -9.43
C GLN A 73 13.86 -5.03 -10.04
N GLU A 74 13.64 -3.94 -10.75
CA GLU A 74 14.73 -3.13 -11.33
C GLU A 74 15.64 -2.56 -10.25
N LEU A 75 15.07 -2.02 -9.16
CA LEU A 75 15.83 -1.49 -8.03
C LEU A 75 16.76 -2.54 -7.41
N TYR A 76 16.25 -3.74 -7.16
CA TYR A 76 17.01 -4.76 -6.44
C TYR A 76 17.85 -5.66 -7.35
N LEU A 77 17.32 -6.06 -8.51
CA LEU A 77 17.88 -7.10 -9.39
C LEU A 77 18.26 -6.61 -10.80
N GLY A 78 17.98 -5.34 -11.14
CA GLY A 78 18.35 -4.75 -12.45
C GLY A 78 19.86 -4.75 -12.67
N GLU A 79 20.30 -4.35 -13.85
CA GLU A 79 21.73 -4.24 -14.20
C GLU A 79 22.51 -3.40 -13.17
N ASN A 80 21.88 -2.34 -12.68
CA ASN A 80 22.42 -1.48 -11.62
C ASN A 80 21.81 -1.77 -10.25
N GLY A 81 21.27 -2.97 -10.04
CA GLY A 81 20.58 -3.40 -8.84
C GLY A 81 21.40 -3.16 -7.56
N ILE A 82 20.69 -2.91 -6.48
CA ILE A 82 21.33 -2.49 -5.21
C ILE A 82 21.78 -3.68 -4.34
N LEU A 83 21.26 -4.89 -4.54
CA LEU A 83 21.57 -6.04 -3.68
C LEU A 83 23.06 -6.34 -3.58
N THR A 84 23.80 -6.15 -4.68
CA THR A 84 25.27 -6.35 -4.70
C THR A 84 26.06 -5.14 -4.21
N LYS A 85 25.38 -4.01 -3.91
CA LYS A 85 26.02 -2.74 -3.54
C LYS A 85 25.81 -2.37 -2.06
N ILE A 86 24.89 -3.06 -1.37
CA ILE A 86 24.64 -2.86 0.07
C ILE A 86 25.48 -3.84 0.89
N SER A 87 25.71 -3.48 2.16
CA SER A 87 26.42 -4.36 3.08
C SER A 87 25.62 -5.62 3.37
N HIS A 88 26.28 -6.77 3.50
CA HIS A 88 25.65 -8.03 3.90
C HIS A 88 24.97 -7.95 5.30
N ASP A 89 25.42 -7.02 6.16
CA ASP A 89 24.78 -6.75 7.45
C ASP A 89 23.55 -5.84 7.37
N SER A 90 23.17 -5.39 6.16
CA SER A 90 22.03 -4.51 5.98
C SER A 90 20.72 -5.25 6.16
N LEU A 91 19.70 -4.51 6.62
CA LEU A 91 18.32 -4.94 6.64
C LEU A 91 17.55 -4.30 5.49
N ILE A 92 16.80 -5.07 4.74
CA ILE A 92 15.85 -4.57 3.73
C ILE A 92 14.43 -4.66 4.27
N ILE A 93 13.68 -3.56 4.17
CA ILE A 93 12.25 -3.47 4.47
C ILE A 93 11.54 -3.01 3.18
N GLU A 94 10.96 -3.95 2.45
CA GLU A 94 10.24 -3.65 1.22
C GLU A 94 8.75 -3.45 1.53
N CYS A 95 8.25 -2.21 1.34
CA CYS A 95 6.90 -1.81 1.75
C CYS A 95 5.90 -1.70 0.59
N SER A 96 6.33 -1.96 -0.64
CA SER A 96 5.49 -1.83 -1.84
C SER A 96 4.41 -2.93 -1.90
N THR A 97 3.33 -2.65 -2.61
CA THR A 97 2.34 -3.66 -2.95
C THR A 97 2.64 -4.20 -4.34
N ILE A 98 3.25 -5.39 -4.38
CA ILE A 98 3.76 -6.05 -5.59
C ILE A 98 3.22 -7.47 -5.70
N ASP A 99 3.57 -8.18 -6.75
CA ASP A 99 3.29 -9.61 -6.89
C ASP A 99 4.19 -10.48 -5.99
N ILE A 100 3.67 -11.66 -5.62
CA ILE A 100 4.35 -12.58 -4.72
C ILE A 100 5.64 -13.12 -5.34
N GLU A 101 5.63 -13.40 -6.65
CA GLU A 101 6.79 -13.95 -7.38
C GLU A 101 7.99 -13.00 -7.31
N THR A 102 7.76 -11.70 -7.57
CA THR A 102 8.79 -10.67 -7.45
C THR A 102 9.33 -10.58 -6.02
N SER A 103 8.45 -10.61 -5.00
CA SER A 103 8.86 -10.59 -3.60
C SER A 103 9.74 -11.77 -3.23
N LEU A 104 9.34 -12.99 -3.64
CA LEU A 104 10.11 -14.22 -3.39
C LEU A 104 11.46 -14.19 -4.11
N LYS A 105 11.48 -13.81 -5.39
CA LYS A 105 12.70 -13.74 -6.20
C LYS A 105 13.76 -12.80 -5.57
N ILE A 106 13.33 -11.64 -5.11
CA ILE A 106 14.23 -10.69 -4.45
C ILE A 106 14.69 -11.22 -3.09
N GLY A 107 13.76 -11.78 -2.30
CA GLY A 107 14.06 -12.37 -1.01
C GLY A 107 15.05 -13.52 -1.07
N ASP A 108 14.90 -14.42 -2.03
CA ASP A 108 15.83 -15.54 -2.26
C ASP A 108 17.22 -15.04 -2.67
N HIS A 109 17.28 -14.02 -3.52
CA HIS A 109 18.56 -13.42 -3.90
C HIS A 109 19.23 -12.71 -2.71
N ALA A 110 18.47 -11.92 -1.94
CA ALA A 110 18.98 -11.29 -0.71
C ALA A 110 19.52 -12.34 0.27
N LYS A 111 18.76 -13.44 0.48
CA LYS A 111 19.17 -14.55 1.33
C LYS A 111 20.45 -15.23 0.84
N SER A 112 20.62 -15.41 -0.47
CA SER A 112 21.86 -16.00 -1.05
C SER A 112 23.10 -15.14 -0.80
N LEU A 113 22.91 -13.82 -0.61
CA LEU A 113 23.95 -12.86 -0.25
C LEU A 113 24.08 -12.65 1.28
N GLY A 114 23.34 -13.38 2.11
CA GLY A 114 23.34 -13.23 3.56
C GLY A 114 22.63 -11.97 4.06
N ILE A 115 21.91 -11.24 3.20
CA ILE A 115 21.18 -10.01 3.53
C ILE A 115 19.83 -10.36 4.13
N LYS A 116 19.48 -9.75 5.25
CA LYS A 116 18.16 -9.92 5.88
C LYS A 116 17.13 -9.03 5.17
N MET A 117 15.99 -9.62 4.81
CA MET A 117 14.92 -8.91 4.12
C MET A 117 13.57 -9.31 4.70
N ILE A 118 12.63 -8.34 4.71
CA ILE A 118 11.20 -8.56 4.93
C ILE A 118 10.41 -7.86 3.82
N ASP A 119 9.29 -8.44 3.45
CA ASP A 119 8.21 -7.75 2.73
C ASP A 119 7.21 -7.23 3.78
N ALA A 120 6.90 -5.96 3.72
CA ALA A 120 6.14 -5.27 4.75
C ALA A 120 5.14 -4.26 4.14
N PRO A 121 4.27 -4.68 3.20
CA PRO A 121 3.24 -3.79 2.68
C PRO A 121 2.31 -3.30 3.78
N VAL A 122 1.66 -2.16 3.52
CA VAL A 122 0.95 -1.40 4.54
C VAL A 122 -0.54 -1.28 4.28
N THR A 123 -1.31 -1.12 5.35
CA THR A 123 -2.69 -0.62 5.30
C THR A 123 -2.82 0.63 6.19
N GLY A 124 -3.85 1.47 5.93
CA GLY A 124 -4.07 2.73 6.63
C GLY A 124 -3.95 3.97 5.74
N GLY A 125 -3.46 3.80 4.49
CA GLY A 125 -3.37 4.87 3.49
C GLY A 125 -2.48 6.03 3.91
N VAL A 126 -2.53 7.12 3.12
CA VAL A 126 -1.70 8.31 3.35
C VAL A 126 -1.96 8.94 4.72
N MET A 127 -3.21 8.93 5.19
CA MET A 127 -3.56 9.48 6.51
C MET A 127 -2.89 8.68 7.64
N GLY A 128 -2.91 7.36 7.56
CA GLY A 128 -2.20 6.49 8.51
C GLY A 128 -0.69 6.73 8.51
N ALA A 129 -0.10 6.91 7.33
CA ALA A 129 1.32 7.20 7.19
C ALA A 129 1.71 8.54 7.85
N ARG A 130 0.89 9.59 7.65
CA ARG A 130 1.13 10.93 8.23
C ARG A 130 1.14 10.97 9.76
N VAL A 131 0.41 10.07 10.40
CA VAL A 131 0.29 10.03 11.87
C VAL A 131 0.98 8.84 12.52
N GLY A 132 1.80 8.09 11.75
CA GLY A 132 2.52 6.92 12.26
C GLY A 132 1.59 5.78 12.70
N LYS A 133 0.45 5.60 12.05
CA LYS A 133 -0.58 4.60 12.39
C LYS A 133 -0.85 3.60 11.27
N LEU A 134 0.17 3.28 10.50
CA LEU A 134 0.06 2.19 9.52
C LEU A 134 -0.07 0.83 10.22
N ASN A 135 -0.71 -0.13 9.55
CA ASN A 135 -0.56 -1.52 9.92
C ASN A 135 0.35 -2.17 8.87
N PHE A 136 1.43 -2.79 9.32
CA PHE A 136 2.37 -3.53 8.49
C PHE A 136 1.95 -5.01 8.44
N LEU A 137 1.84 -5.54 7.23
CA LEU A 137 1.61 -6.96 6.98
C LEU A 137 2.96 -7.56 6.61
N VAL A 138 3.56 -8.32 7.50
CA VAL A 138 4.99 -8.62 7.39
C VAL A 138 5.23 -10.08 7.03
N GLY A 139 6.02 -10.30 5.98
CA GLY A 139 6.60 -11.60 5.62
C GLY A 139 8.12 -11.58 5.78
N GLY A 140 8.68 -12.68 6.28
CA GLY A 140 10.11 -12.84 6.47
C GLY A 140 10.46 -13.64 7.72
N SER A 141 11.74 -13.97 7.89
CA SER A 141 12.19 -14.73 9.06
C SER A 141 11.95 -13.95 10.36
N GLN A 142 11.71 -14.67 11.46
CA GLN A 142 11.50 -14.06 12.77
C GLN A 142 12.65 -13.14 13.18
N GLU A 143 13.90 -13.49 12.80
CA GLU A 143 15.07 -12.66 13.05
C GLU A 143 15.01 -11.33 12.30
N ALA A 144 14.70 -11.36 11.00
CA ALA A 144 14.56 -10.15 10.19
C ALA A 144 13.42 -9.26 10.66
N VAL A 145 12.27 -9.86 11.01
CA VAL A 145 11.12 -9.14 11.59
C VAL A 145 11.49 -8.46 12.90
N LYS A 146 12.18 -9.16 13.81
CA LYS A 146 12.64 -8.59 15.07
C LYS A 146 13.57 -7.39 14.88
N LEU A 147 14.45 -7.43 13.88
CA LEU A 147 15.34 -6.32 13.55
C LEU A 147 14.59 -5.13 12.95
N ALA A 148 13.54 -5.38 12.15
CA ALA A 148 12.73 -4.34 11.52
C ALA A 148 11.76 -3.67 12.51
N THR A 149 11.25 -4.41 13.50
CA THR A 149 10.21 -3.98 14.44
C THR A 149 10.41 -2.57 15.00
N PRO A 150 11.60 -2.16 15.50
CA PRO A 150 11.77 -0.81 16.04
C PRO A 150 11.57 0.32 15.03
N LEU A 151 11.77 0.05 13.73
CA LEU A 151 11.51 1.03 12.66
C LEU A 151 10.04 1.00 12.22
N LEU A 152 9.44 -0.18 12.18
CA LEU A 152 8.03 -0.33 11.83
C LEU A 152 7.13 0.31 12.89
N GLU A 153 7.46 0.20 14.19
CA GLU A 153 6.72 0.82 15.31
C GLU A 153 6.74 2.36 15.27
N ILE A 154 7.74 2.97 14.64
CA ILE A 154 7.78 4.43 14.44
C ILE A 154 6.76 4.84 13.35
N MET A 155 6.61 4.03 12.31
CA MET A 155 5.76 4.34 11.15
C MET A 155 4.35 3.78 11.27
N GLY A 156 4.10 2.88 12.23
CA GLY A 156 2.83 2.17 12.34
C GLY A 156 2.44 1.81 13.77
N GLN A 157 1.20 1.36 13.89
CA GLN A 157 0.58 0.97 15.18
C GLN A 157 0.47 -0.55 15.35
N LYS A 158 0.52 -1.32 14.26
CA LYS A 158 0.45 -2.79 14.29
C LYS A 158 1.45 -3.39 13.33
N ILE A 159 2.14 -4.42 13.79
CA ILE A 159 3.03 -5.25 13.00
C ILE A 159 2.47 -6.66 13.02
N LEU A 160 1.96 -7.12 11.88
CA LEU A 160 1.25 -8.39 11.74
C LEU A 160 2.12 -9.35 10.95
N HIS A 161 2.88 -10.20 11.65
CA HIS A 161 3.74 -11.20 11.02
C HIS A 161 2.88 -12.32 10.44
N ALA A 162 2.90 -12.45 9.12
CA ALA A 162 2.06 -13.36 8.35
C ALA A 162 2.75 -14.70 8.03
N GLY A 163 4.06 -14.78 8.17
CA GLY A 163 4.86 -15.96 7.84
C GLY A 163 6.19 -15.62 7.16
N GLU A 164 6.72 -16.53 6.38
CA GLU A 164 7.97 -16.37 5.65
C GLU A 164 7.87 -15.28 4.55
N GLN A 165 9.00 -14.99 3.89
CA GLN A 165 9.09 -14.03 2.79
C GLN A 165 7.96 -14.22 1.75
N GLY A 166 7.35 -13.13 1.30
CA GLY A 166 6.20 -13.11 0.40
C GLY A 166 4.83 -13.23 1.08
N SER A 167 4.78 -13.64 2.38
CA SER A 167 3.52 -13.78 3.10
C SER A 167 2.84 -12.43 3.38
N GLY A 168 3.60 -11.39 3.65
CA GLY A 168 3.07 -10.04 3.86
C GLY A 168 2.37 -9.51 2.60
N VAL A 169 3.05 -9.64 1.44
CA VAL A 169 2.47 -9.31 0.13
C VAL A 169 1.25 -10.19 -0.16
N GLY A 170 1.32 -11.48 0.12
CA GLY A 170 0.19 -12.41 -0.07
C GLY A 170 -1.05 -11.98 0.72
N VAL A 171 -0.88 -11.67 2.01
CA VAL A 171 -1.98 -11.15 2.84
C VAL A 171 -2.49 -9.80 2.33
N LYS A 172 -1.59 -8.91 1.87
CA LYS A 172 -1.96 -7.63 1.28
C LYS A 172 -2.84 -7.79 0.04
N ILE A 173 -2.49 -8.71 -0.85
CA ILE A 173 -3.26 -9.04 -2.06
C ILE A 173 -4.66 -9.54 -1.69
N CYS A 174 -4.76 -10.50 -0.76
CA CYS A 174 -6.05 -11.01 -0.28
C CYS A 174 -6.90 -9.90 0.37
N ASN A 175 -6.27 -9.06 1.21
CA ASN A 175 -6.95 -7.93 1.84
C ASN A 175 -7.51 -6.95 0.82
N ASN A 176 -6.74 -6.59 -0.21
CA ASN A 176 -7.18 -5.58 -1.17
C ASN A 176 -8.20 -6.13 -2.17
N MET A 177 -8.16 -7.43 -2.48
CA MET A 177 -9.28 -8.08 -3.18
C MET A 177 -10.58 -7.98 -2.38
N SER A 178 -10.54 -8.33 -1.10
CA SER A 178 -11.70 -8.20 -0.21
C SER A 178 -12.17 -6.75 -0.09
N LEU A 179 -11.26 -5.79 -0.01
CA LEU A 179 -11.56 -4.36 0.07
C LEU A 179 -12.29 -3.87 -1.18
N GLY A 180 -11.81 -4.22 -2.38
CA GLY A 180 -12.45 -3.84 -3.65
C GLY A 180 -13.86 -4.42 -3.78
N ILE A 181 -14.04 -5.70 -3.46
CA ILE A 181 -15.36 -6.36 -3.44
C ILE A 181 -16.28 -5.66 -2.43
N SER A 182 -15.79 -5.37 -1.22
CA SER A 182 -16.56 -4.72 -0.16
C SER A 182 -17.00 -3.30 -0.52
N MET A 183 -16.17 -2.55 -1.26
CA MET A 183 -16.52 -1.21 -1.72
C MET A 183 -17.65 -1.25 -2.75
N ILE A 184 -17.61 -2.19 -3.68
CA ILE A 184 -18.71 -2.40 -4.64
C ILE A 184 -19.98 -2.80 -3.89
N ALA A 185 -19.91 -3.76 -2.97
CA ALA A 185 -21.05 -4.20 -2.18
C ALA A 185 -21.67 -3.05 -1.36
N ALA A 186 -20.86 -2.20 -0.74
CA ALA A 186 -21.34 -1.02 -0.02
C ALA A 186 -22.01 -0.02 -0.96
N SER A 187 -21.43 0.20 -2.15
CA SER A 187 -21.99 1.09 -3.17
C SER A 187 -23.35 0.59 -3.66
N GLU A 188 -23.45 -0.67 -4.05
CA GLU A 188 -24.70 -1.29 -4.52
C GLU A 188 -25.78 -1.29 -3.44
N THR A 189 -25.42 -1.60 -2.19
CA THR A 189 -26.36 -1.58 -1.05
C THR A 189 -27.00 -0.20 -0.89
N LEU A 190 -26.19 0.86 -0.86
CA LEU A 190 -26.70 2.22 -0.68
C LEU A 190 -27.42 2.74 -1.91
N MET A 191 -27.00 2.33 -3.11
CA MET A 191 -27.71 2.66 -4.35
C MET A 191 -29.07 1.99 -4.44
N LEU A 192 -29.19 0.71 -4.07
CA LEU A 192 -30.48 0.02 -3.98
C LEU A 192 -31.41 0.74 -2.99
N ALA A 193 -30.93 1.07 -1.81
CA ALA A 193 -31.71 1.82 -0.82
C ALA A 193 -32.20 3.17 -1.37
N LYS A 194 -31.34 3.89 -2.10
CA LYS A 194 -31.69 5.15 -2.77
C LYS A 194 -32.80 4.96 -3.81
N ARG A 195 -32.73 3.92 -4.65
CA ARG A 195 -33.73 3.60 -5.65
C ARG A 195 -35.06 3.18 -5.01
N LEU A 196 -35.00 2.53 -3.86
CA LEU A 196 -36.17 2.21 -3.04
C LEU A 196 -36.75 3.41 -2.26
N LYS A 197 -36.15 4.61 -2.43
CA LYS A 197 -36.53 5.86 -1.77
C LYS A 197 -36.48 5.78 -0.24
N MET A 198 -35.55 4.98 0.28
CA MET A 198 -35.29 4.86 1.72
C MET A 198 -34.42 6.01 2.23
N ASP A 199 -34.51 6.29 3.53
CA ASP A 199 -33.59 7.21 4.22
C ASP A 199 -32.19 6.55 4.32
N LEU A 200 -31.22 7.05 3.55
CA LEU A 200 -29.88 6.47 3.48
C LEU A 200 -29.14 6.50 4.82
N LYS A 201 -29.38 7.52 5.66
CA LYS A 201 -28.75 7.59 7.00
C LYS A 201 -29.24 6.47 7.90
N LYS A 202 -30.56 6.20 7.87
CA LYS A 202 -31.14 5.07 8.63
C LYS A 202 -30.69 3.73 8.08
N VAL A 203 -30.67 3.56 6.76
CA VAL A 203 -30.20 2.30 6.14
C VAL A 203 -28.75 2.06 6.52
N HIS A 204 -27.87 3.05 6.34
CA HIS A 204 -26.47 2.95 6.71
C HIS A 204 -26.29 2.56 8.19
N GLN A 205 -26.99 3.26 9.10
CA GLN A 205 -26.91 2.97 10.53
C GLN A 205 -27.35 1.53 10.86
N ILE A 206 -28.46 1.06 10.25
CA ILE A 206 -28.98 -0.29 10.50
C ILE A 206 -28.06 -1.35 9.93
N VAL A 207 -27.57 -1.18 8.68
CA VAL A 207 -26.70 -2.18 8.05
C VAL A 207 -25.35 -2.28 8.75
N LYS A 208 -24.82 -1.18 9.32
CA LYS A 208 -23.61 -1.22 10.17
C LYS A 208 -23.75 -2.13 11.39
N GLU A 209 -24.94 -2.25 11.96
CA GLU A 209 -25.20 -3.09 13.13
C GLU A 209 -25.72 -4.48 12.74
N ALA A 210 -25.94 -4.74 11.46
CA ALA A 210 -26.48 -6.00 10.93
C ALA A 210 -25.40 -6.85 10.26
N SER A 211 -25.77 -8.08 9.88
CA SER A 211 -24.88 -9.07 9.25
C SER A 211 -24.32 -8.66 7.88
N GLY A 212 -24.88 -7.66 7.23
CA GLY A 212 -24.39 -7.11 5.95
C GLY A 212 -23.23 -6.11 6.11
N ASN A 213 -22.77 -5.85 7.32
CA ASN A 213 -21.69 -4.89 7.58
C ASN A 213 -20.36 -5.32 6.95
N ASN A 214 -19.59 -4.33 6.49
CA ASN A 214 -18.22 -4.48 6.07
C ASN A 214 -17.41 -3.21 6.37
N TRP A 215 -16.06 -3.29 6.24
CA TRP A 215 -15.18 -2.17 6.58
C TRP A 215 -15.45 -0.92 5.72
N ALA A 216 -15.72 -1.08 4.42
CA ALA A 216 -15.98 0.03 3.52
C ALA A 216 -17.27 0.78 3.94
N LEU A 217 -18.33 0.04 4.26
CA LEU A 217 -19.59 0.61 4.72
C LEU A 217 -19.42 1.36 6.06
N THR A 218 -18.63 0.81 7.00
CA THR A 218 -18.47 1.41 8.34
C THR A 218 -17.52 2.60 8.35
N ASN A 219 -16.38 2.49 7.67
CA ASN A 219 -15.25 3.41 7.87
C ASN A 219 -14.91 4.24 6.63
N TYR A 220 -15.49 3.93 5.48
CA TYR A 220 -15.09 4.54 4.21
C TYR A 220 -16.23 4.63 3.21
N THR A 221 -17.40 5.08 3.69
CA THR A 221 -18.63 5.06 2.89
C THR A 221 -18.47 5.76 1.54
N PRO A 222 -18.97 5.11 0.45
CA PRO A 222 -18.91 5.68 -0.89
C PRO A 222 -19.92 6.80 -1.16
N ILE A 223 -20.88 7.02 -0.27
CA ILE A 223 -21.92 8.06 -0.37
C ILE A 223 -21.59 9.17 0.65
N PRO A 224 -21.66 10.45 0.22
CA PRO A 224 -21.42 11.58 1.11
C PRO A 224 -22.36 11.63 2.33
N ASP A 225 -21.90 12.30 3.39
CA ASP A 225 -22.67 12.64 4.60
C ASP A 225 -23.16 11.46 5.46
N LEU A 226 -22.58 10.27 5.25
CA LEU A 226 -22.90 9.07 6.05
C LEU A 226 -21.79 8.73 7.07
N THR A 227 -20.55 9.08 6.78
CA THR A 227 -19.39 8.88 7.66
C THR A 227 -18.48 10.10 7.56
N ASP A 228 -17.96 10.58 8.68
CA ASP A 228 -17.07 11.75 8.71
C ASP A 228 -15.66 11.44 8.17
N GLY A 229 -15.02 12.44 7.55
CA GLY A 229 -13.61 12.39 7.17
C GLY A 229 -13.29 11.47 5.99
N VAL A 230 -14.28 10.95 5.27
CA VAL A 230 -14.10 10.08 4.10
C VAL A 230 -14.00 10.87 2.80
N PRO A 231 -13.34 10.33 1.75
CA PRO A 231 -13.19 11.02 0.46
C PRO A 231 -14.50 11.38 -0.23
N SER A 232 -15.55 10.61 -0.06
CA SER A 232 -16.88 10.93 -0.63
C SER A 232 -17.39 12.30 -0.18
N ASN A 233 -17.07 12.75 1.05
CA ASN A 233 -17.39 14.09 1.56
C ASN A 233 -16.56 15.21 0.92
N ASN A 234 -15.47 14.88 0.24
CA ASN A 234 -14.53 15.82 -0.36
C ASN A 234 -14.38 15.57 -1.87
N LYS A 235 -15.49 15.43 -2.57
CA LYS A 235 -15.53 15.20 -4.03
C LYS A 235 -14.63 14.06 -4.49
N TYR A 236 -14.53 13.01 -3.69
CA TYR A 236 -13.70 11.82 -3.91
C TYR A 236 -12.21 12.15 -4.16
N ARG A 237 -11.70 13.20 -3.50
CA ARG A 237 -10.26 13.49 -3.52
C ARG A 237 -9.48 12.30 -2.97
N PRO A 238 -8.54 11.74 -3.75
CA PRO A 238 -8.05 10.41 -3.47
C PRO A 238 -7.16 10.33 -2.23
N GLY A 239 -7.45 9.35 -1.37
CA GLY A 239 -6.52 8.75 -0.42
C GLY A 239 -5.90 7.47 -1.01
N PHE A 240 -6.69 6.77 -1.86
CA PHE A 240 -6.30 5.58 -2.61
C PHE A 240 -7.08 5.59 -3.93
N THR A 241 -6.38 5.72 -5.07
CA THR A 241 -7.04 5.94 -6.36
C THR A 241 -7.69 4.67 -6.91
N ALA A 242 -8.66 4.85 -7.81
CA ALA A 242 -9.28 3.75 -8.56
C ALA A 242 -8.23 2.96 -9.38
N ALA A 243 -7.25 3.66 -9.97
CA ALA A 243 -6.13 3.01 -10.67
C ALA A 243 -5.30 2.11 -9.73
N MET A 244 -5.06 2.53 -8.49
CA MET A 244 -4.36 1.70 -7.49
C MET A 244 -5.21 0.48 -7.09
N MET A 245 -6.54 0.65 -6.93
CA MET A 245 -7.42 -0.48 -6.63
C MET A 245 -7.47 -1.46 -7.81
N LYS A 246 -7.60 -0.98 -9.05
CA LYS A 246 -7.50 -1.81 -10.27
C LYS A 246 -6.20 -2.61 -10.30
N LYS A 247 -5.06 -1.96 -10.02
CA LYS A 247 -3.75 -2.63 -9.94
C LYS A 247 -3.74 -3.74 -8.89
N ASP A 248 -4.23 -3.46 -7.69
CA ASP A 248 -4.20 -4.42 -6.58
C ASP A 248 -5.17 -5.59 -6.81
N LEU A 249 -6.33 -5.34 -7.43
CA LEU A 249 -7.25 -6.39 -7.88
C LEU A 249 -6.61 -7.26 -8.97
N LYS A 250 -5.87 -6.65 -9.91
CA LYS A 250 -5.13 -7.41 -10.93
C LYS A 250 -4.08 -8.32 -10.28
N LEU A 251 -3.30 -7.83 -9.33
CA LEU A 251 -2.35 -8.66 -8.57
C LEU A 251 -3.05 -9.86 -7.90
N ALA A 252 -4.25 -9.65 -7.35
CA ALA A 252 -5.01 -10.71 -6.72
C ALA A 252 -5.50 -11.77 -7.73
N ILE A 253 -5.97 -11.34 -8.90
CA ILE A 253 -6.42 -12.27 -9.94
C ILE A 253 -5.26 -13.02 -10.58
N ASP A 254 -4.12 -12.37 -10.78
CA ASP A 254 -2.90 -13.02 -11.29
C ASP A 254 -2.40 -14.08 -10.28
N ALA A 255 -2.36 -13.73 -8.98
CA ALA A 255 -2.02 -14.68 -7.93
C ALA A 255 -3.02 -15.86 -7.83
N ALA A 256 -4.33 -15.58 -7.91
CA ALA A 256 -5.34 -16.62 -7.91
C ALA A 256 -5.18 -17.58 -9.12
N THR A 257 -4.86 -17.04 -10.28
CA THR A 257 -4.63 -17.82 -11.51
C THR A 257 -3.40 -18.74 -11.37
N SER A 258 -2.30 -18.23 -10.80
CA SER A 258 -1.06 -19.01 -10.64
C SER A 258 -1.23 -20.26 -9.75
N VAL A 259 -2.20 -20.23 -8.82
CA VAL A 259 -2.50 -21.33 -7.89
C VAL A 259 -3.84 -22.02 -8.20
N ASN A 260 -4.44 -21.76 -9.37
CA ASN A 260 -5.74 -22.30 -9.79
C ASN A 260 -6.89 -22.04 -8.80
N ALA A 261 -6.87 -20.91 -8.09
CA ALA A 261 -7.96 -20.50 -7.19
C ALA A 261 -9.07 -19.81 -7.99
N ASN A 262 -10.33 -20.20 -7.73
CA ASN A 262 -11.47 -19.57 -8.37
C ASN A 262 -11.98 -18.38 -7.53
N THR A 263 -11.84 -17.17 -8.06
CA THR A 263 -12.23 -15.93 -7.39
C THR A 263 -13.21 -15.12 -8.25
N PRO A 264 -14.46 -15.59 -8.48
CA PRO A 264 -15.40 -14.95 -9.40
C PRO A 264 -15.74 -13.50 -8.99
N LEU A 265 -15.92 -13.21 -7.70
CA LEU A 265 -16.18 -11.85 -7.23
C LEU A 265 -14.96 -10.94 -7.40
N GLY A 266 -13.75 -11.45 -7.20
CA GLY A 266 -12.52 -10.70 -7.48
C GLY A 266 -12.40 -10.33 -8.96
N LYS A 267 -12.71 -11.25 -9.87
CA LYS A 267 -12.74 -11.00 -11.33
C LYS A 267 -13.80 -9.95 -11.70
N ALA A 268 -14.99 -10.05 -11.12
CA ALA A 268 -16.06 -9.05 -11.32
C ALA A 268 -15.62 -7.67 -10.82
N ALA A 269 -15.01 -7.60 -9.64
CA ALA A 269 -14.51 -6.36 -9.07
C ALA A 269 -13.41 -5.74 -9.95
N LEU A 270 -12.45 -6.54 -10.44
CA LEU A 270 -11.42 -6.06 -11.37
C LEU A 270 -12.03 -5.47 -12.64
N LYS A 271 -13.05 -6.13 -13.21
CA LYS A 271 -13.74 -5.61 -14.39
C LYS A 271 -14.40 -4.26 -14.10
N ILE A 272 -15.18 -4.17 -13.03
CA ILE A 272 -15.90 -2.94 -12.65
C ILE A 272 -14.93 -1.77 -12.43
N PHE A 273 -13.83 -1.98 -11.70
CA PHE A 273 -12.80 -0.95 -11.51
C PHE A 273 -12.01 -0.64 -12.80
N SER A 274 -11.88 -1.60 -13.72
CA SER A 274 -11.24 -1.36 -15.00
C SER A 274 -12.10 -0.46 -15.88
N ASP A 275 -13.40 -0.76 -15.98
CA ASP A 275 -14.37 0.03 -16.73
C ASP A 275 -14.41 1.48 -16.18
N PHE A 276 -14.49 1.64 -14.85
CA PHE A 276 -14.46 2.95 -14.19
C PHE A 276 -13.21 3.77 -14.51
N CYS A 277 -12.03 3.14 -14.52
CA CYS A 277 -10.79 3.82 -14.90
C CYS A 277 -10.78 4.21 -16.39
N GLU A 278 -11.37 3.42 -17.27
CA GLU A 278 -11.45 3.68 -18.72
C GLU A 278 -12.43 4.81 -19.06
N GLU A 279 -13.44 5.03 -18.22
CA GLU A 279 -14.37 6.17 -18.31
C GLU A 279 -13.73 7.52 -17.90
N GLY A 280 -12.50 7.52 -17.42
CA GLY A 280 -11.71 8.73 -17.08
C GLY A 280 -11.53 9.00 -15.58
N ASP A 281 -12.00 8.12 -14.71
CA ASP A 281 -12.01 8.30 -13.26
C ASP A 281 -10.82 7.61 -12.53
N ALA A 282 -9.75 7.31 -13.26
CA ALA A 282 -8.58 6.59 -12.75
C ALA A 282 -7.93 7.26 -11.53
N ASP A 283 -7.88 8.58 -11.50
CA ASP A 283 -7.27 9.40 -10.44
C ASP A 283 -8.26 9.76 -9.31
N THR A 284 -9.53 9.38 -9.44
CA THR A 284 -10.54 9.55 -8.40
C THR A 284 -10.31 8.53 -7.28
N ASP A 285 -10.70 8.85 -6.04
CA ASP A 285 -10.67 7.87 -4.94
C ASP A 285 -11.49 6.61 -5.31
N TYR A 286 -11.00 5.43 -4.93
CA TYR A 286 -11.66 4.17 -5.29
C TYR A 286 -13.11 4.06 -4.79
N SER A 287 -13.48 4.85 -3.76
CA SER A 287 -14.87 4.95 -3.31
C SER A 287 -15.77 5.68 -4.31
N GLY A 288 -15.19 6.40 -5.28
CA GLY A 288 -15.89 7.02 -6.39
C GLY A 288 -16.56 6.03 -7.34
N ILE A 289 -16.26 4.73 -7.24
CA ILE A 289 -16.96 3.67 -8.00
C ILE A 289 -18.47 3.74 -7.86
N SER A 290 -18.98 4.29 -6.75
CA SER A 290 -20.41 4.55 -6.56
C SER A 290 -21.00 5.49 -7.61
N LEU A 291 -20.20 6.36 -8.23
CA LEU A 291 -20.65 7.32 -9.24
C LEU A 291 -21.00 6.61 -10.55
N SER A 292 -20.24 5.61 -10.97
CA SER A 292 -20.55 4.83 -12.18
C SER A 292 -21.80 3.99 -11.99
N LEU A 293 -22.01 3.43 -10.78
CA LEU A 293 -23.18 2.62 -10.46
C LEU A 293 -24.47 3.46 -10.35
N ILE A 294 -24.39 4.80 -10.29
CA ILE A 294 -25.56 5.69 -10.32
C ILE A 294 -26.16 5.78 -11.73
N HIS A 295 -25.35 5.56 -12.74
CA HIS A 295 -25.74 5.77 -14.15
C HIS A 295 -26.13 4.48 -14.89
N ILE A 296 -26.01 3.32 -14.26
CA ILE A 296 -26.51 2.03 -14.78
C ILE A 296 -28.00 1.81 -14.31
#